data_fb9c46fc7858993ab5b12bdd3f8247ef
#
_entry.id   fb9c46fc7858993ab5b12bdd3f8247ef
#
_cell.length_a   1.000
_cell.length_b   1.000
_cell.length_c   1.000
_cell.angle_alpha   90.00
_cell.angle_beta   90.00
_cell.angle_gamma   90.00
#
_symmetry.space_group_name_H-M   'P 1'
#
loop_
_entity.id
_entity.type
_entity.pdbx_description
1 polymer ?
#
loop_
_entity_poly.entity_id
_entity_poly.type
_entity_poly.pdbx_seq_one_letter_code
_entity_poly.pdbx_strand_id
1 'polypeptide(L)'
;MAVLDEFTKTSLDKIIDNVLSCLPLIENMFKDQNSAFRKKIGIENRRDFVLGAVWCIVLEKYIIANYTHSGKTINYDSGLQASHYVLEKISKSDLLMSIKNV
;
A
#
# COMPACT_ATOMS: atom_id res chain seq x y z
N MET A 1 22.92 -3.34 5.83
CA MET A 1 21.51 -3.18 5.44
C MET A 1 21.30 -3.78 4.06
N ALA A 2 20.30 -4.64 3.94
CA ALA A 2 20.01 -5.26 2.65
C ALA A 2 19.46 -4.22 1.67
N VAL A 3 19.97 -4.22 0.45
CA VAL A 3 19.45 -3.39 -0.63
C VAL A 3 18.54 -4.26 -1.51
N LEU A 4 17.36 -3.76 -1.87
CA LEU A 4 16.47 -4.50 -2.74
C LEU A 4 17.09 -4.69 -4.11
N ASP A 5 17.08 -5.93 -4.61
CA ASP A 5 17.56 -6.22 -5.95
C ASP A 5 16.51 -5.81 -6.99
N GLU A 6 16.93 -5.79 -8.26
CA GLU A 6 16.07 -5.36 -9.36
C GLU A 6 14.86 -6.30 -9.56
N PHE A 7 15.04 -7.59 -9.32
CA PHE A 7 13.94 -8.54 -9.42
C PHE A 7 12.87 -8.24 -8.38
N THR A 8 13.28 -7.97 -7.15
CA THR A 8 12.35 -7.63 -6.06
C THR A 8 11.63 -6.32 -6.35
N LYS A 9 12.36 -5.29 -6.81
CA LYS A 9 11.77 -4.01 -7.19
C LYS A 9 10.74 -4.17 -8.29
N THR A 10 11.06 -4.95 -9.33
CA THR A 10 10.14 -5.22 -10.44
C THR A 10 8.88 -5.92 -9.95
N SER A 11 9.04 -6.90 -9.07
CA SER A 11 7.90 -7.62 -8.48
C SER A 11 7.02 -6.68 -7.65
N LEU A 12 7.63 -5.84 -6.83
CA LEU A 12 6.90 -4.85 -6.04
C LEU A 12 6.19 -3.84 -6.93
N ASP A 13 6.83 -3.36 -7.99
CA ASP A 13 6.22 -2.42 -8.92
C ASP A 13 4.95 -3.00 -9.57
N LYS A 14 4.98 -4.27 -9.95
CA LYS A 14 3.80 -4.94 -10.50
C LYS A 14 2.66 -5.02 -9.48
N ILE A 15 2.98 -5.35 -8.24
CA ILE A 15 1.97 -5.41 -7.17
C ILE A 15 1.40 -4.02 -6.93
N ILE A 16 2.26 -3.00 -6.88
CA ILE A 16 1.83 -1.61 -6.69
C ILE A 16 0.87 -1.20 -7.81
N ASP A 17 1.22 -1.47 -9.06
CA ASP A 17 0.38 -1.12 -10.20
C ASP A 17 -0.98 -1.82 -10.12
N ASN A 18 -0.99 -3.10 -9.75
CA ASN A 18 -2.24 -3.85 -9.61
C ASN A 18 -3.12 -3.28 -8.51
N VAL A 19 -2.55 -2.94 -7.36
CA VAL A 19 -3.32 -2.37 -6.25
C VAL A 19 -3.80 -0.97 -6.59
N LEU A 20 -2.96 -0.14 -7.21
CA LEU A 20 -3.36 1.20 -7.62
C LEU A 20 -4.47 1.18 -8.68
N SER A 21 -4.53 0.14 -9.51
CA SER A 21 -5.63 0.00 -10.47
C SER A 21 -6.97 -0.22 -9.76
N CYS A 22 -6.95 -0.71 -8.52
CA CYS A 22 -8.15 -0.88 -7.70
C CYS A 22 -8.45 0.34 -6.84
N LEU A 23 -7.63 1.39 -6.92
CA LEU A 23 -7.79 2.57 -6.07
C LEU A 23 -9.16 3.22 -6.17
N PRO A 24 -9.78 3.36 -7.38
CA PRO A 24 -11.14 3.93 -7.46
C PRO A 24 -12.16 3.13 -6.65
N LEU A 25 -12.04 1.80 -6.62
CA LEU A 25 -12.92 0.97 -5.80
C LEU A 25 -12.68 1.21 -4.32
N ILE A 26 -11.43 1.22 -3.91
CA ILE A 26 -11.05 1.47 -2.51
C ILE A 26 -11.56 2.85 -2.08
N GLU A 27 -11.36 3.86 -2.90
CA GLU A 27 -11.82 5.21 -2.61
C GLU A 27 -13.34 5.29 -2.51
N ASN A 28 -14.07 4.63 -3.42
CA ASN A 28 -15.52 4.61 -3.39
C ASN A 28 -16.06 3.92 -2.14
N MET A 29 -15.46 2.82 -1.74
CA MET A 29 -15.83 2.14 -0.50
C MET A 29 -15.63 3.05 0.71
N PHE A 30 -14.56 3.83 0.70
CA PHE A 30 -14.28 4.79 1.77
C PHE A 30 -15.29 5.95 1.76
N LYS A 31 -15.64 6.45 0.57
CA LYS A 31 -16.62 7.54 0.43
C LYS A 31 -18.01 7.16 0.93
N ASP A 32 -18.38 5.88 0.79
CA ASP A 32 -19.69 5.41 1.21
C ASP A 32 -19.82 5.40 2.74
N GLN A 33 -18.74 5.57 3.48
CA GLN A 33 -18.78 5.65 4.92
C GLN A 33 -19.24 7.05 5.35
N ASN A 34 -20.13 7.09 6.33
CA ASN A 34 -20.62 8.33 6.91
C ASN A 34 -19.47 9.14 7.53
N SER A 35 -19.36 10.42 7.19
CA SER A 35 -18.27 11.26 7.69
C SER A 35 -18.26 11.39 9.20
N ALA A 36 -19.43 11.44 9.84
CA ALA A 36 -19.52 11.48 11.29
C ALA A 36 -18.99 10.18 11.92
N PHE A 37 -19.28 9.04 11.29
CA PHE A 37 -18.76 7.75 11.74
C PHE A 37 -17.24 7.70 11.61
N ARG A 38 -16.69 8.17 10.47
CA ARG A 38 -15.24 8.21 10.27
C ARG A 38 -14.54 9.04 11.34
N LYS A 39 -15.09 10.21 11.66
CA LYS A 39 -14.53 11.06 12.71
C LYS A 39 -14.61 10.38 14.08
N LYS A 40 -15.70 9.68 14.35
CA LYS A 40 -15.89 8.96 15.61
C LYS A 40 -14.81 7.90 15.84
N ILE A 41 -14.37 7.23 14.77
CA ILE A 41 -13.31 6.21 14.88
C ILE A 41 -11.91 6.77 14.61
N GLY A 42 -11.78 8.09 14.49
CA GLY A 42 -10.47 8.74 14.39
C GLY A 42 -9.91 8.90 13.00
N ILE A 43 -10.71 8.69 11.94
CA ILE A 43 -10.24 8.87 10.56
C ILE A 43 -10.53 10.30 10.14
N GLU A 44 -9.53 11.16 10.26
CA GLU A 44 -9.66 12.58 9.92
C GLU A 44 -9.12 12.92 8.54
N ASN A 45 -8.06 12.24 8.11
CA ASN A 45 -7.39 12.52 6.84
C ASN A 45 -7.62 11.37 5.86
N ARG A 46 -8.47 11.62 4.87
CA ARG A 46 -8.86 10.60 3.90
C ARG A 46 -7.70 10.11 3.04
N ARG A 47 -6.85 11.04 2.58
CA ARG A 47 -5.68 10.64 1.76
C ARG A 47 -4.74 9.77 2.55
N ASP A 48 -4.42 10.16 3.77
CA ASP A 48 -3.51 9.39 4.61
C ASP A 48 -4.07 8.02 4.96
N PHE A 49 -5.38 7.93 5.20
CA PHE A 49 -6.02 6.65 5.46
C PHE A 49 -5.93 5.73 4.24
N VAL A 50 -6.24 6.26 3.04
CA VAL A 50 -6.18 5.47 1.80
C VAL A 50 -4.73 5.08 1.49
N LEU A 51 -3.78 6.00 1.71
CA LEU A 51 -2.36 5.70 1.56
C LEU A 51 -1.94 4.53 2.44
N GLY A 52 -2.31 4.55 3.71
CA GLY A 52 -2.01 3.46 4.64
C GLY A 52 -2.65 2.14 4.23
N ALA A 53 -3.90 2.19 3.76
CA ALA A 53 -4.60 1.00 3.30
C ALA A 53 -3.90 0.38 2.07
N VAL A 54 -3.56 1.20 1.08
CA VAL A 54 -2.84 0.74 -0.12
C VAL A 54 -1.49 0.15 0.26
N TRP A 55 -0.75 0.84 1.11
CA TRP A 55 0.55 0.37 1.60
C TRP A 55 0.44 -1.01 2.24
N CYS A 56 -0.51 -1.20 3.15
CA CYS A 56 -0.72 -2.49 3.82
C CYS A 56 -1.11 -3.58 2.84
N ILE A 57 -1.99 -3.28 1.88
CA ILE A 57 -2.43 -4.26 0.88
C ILE A 57 -1.26 -4.71 0.01
N VAL A 58 -0.43 -3.77 -0.44
CA VAL A 58 0.75 -4.10 -1.26
C VAL A 58 1.71 -4.99 -0.47
N LEU A 59 2.02 -4.62 0.76
CA LEU A 59 2.94 -5.40 1.60
C LEU A 59 2.41 -6.79 1.88
N GLU A 60 1.10 -6.92 2.17
CA GLU A 60 0.49 -8.22 2.40
C GLU A 60 0.62 -9.12 1.17
N LYS A 61 0.31 -8.58 -0.01
CA LYS A 61 0.44 -9.35 -1.26
C LYS A 61 1.88 -9.78 -1.51
N TYR A 62 2.83 -8.91 -1.24
CA TYR A 62 4.25 -9.23 -1.40
C TYR A 62 4.69 -10.33 -0.42
N ILE A 63 4.30 -10.22 0.84
CA ILE A 63 4.66 -11.21 1.86
C ILE A 63 4.10 -12.57 1.50
N ILE A 64 2.82 -12.63 1.09
CA ILE A 64 2.17 -13.89 0.70
C ILE A 64 2.83 -14.47 -0.55
N ALA A 65 3.10 -13.66 -1.56
CA ALA A 65 3.74 -14.11 -2.79
C ALA A 65 5.14 -14.67 -2.51
N ASN A 66 5.91 -13.98 -1.67
CA ASN A 66 7.24 -14.44 -1.31
C ASN A 66 7.19 -15.77 -0.55
N TYR A 67 6.28 -15.90 0.40
CA TYR A 67 6.11 -17.14 1.14
C TYR A 67 5.68 -18.30 0.23
N THR A 68 4.72 -18.06 -0.65
CA THR A 68 4.23 -19.07 -1.59
C THR A 68 5.35 -19.54 -2.51
N HIS A 69 6.24 -18.63 -2.94
CA HIS A 69 7.29 -18.94 -3.88
C HIS A 69 8.51 -19.62 -3.22
N SER A 70 8.89 -19.18 -2.03
CA SER A 70 10.11 -19.62 -1.35
C SER A 70 9.87 -20.58 -0.19
N GLY A 71 8.64 -20.65 0.34
CA GLY A 71 8.32 -21.40 1.54
C GLY A 71 8.86 -20.78 2.82
N LYS A 72 9.41 -19.56 2.74
CA LYS A 72 10.04 -18.88 3.87
C LYS A 72 9.42 -17.52 4.09
N THR A 73 9.35 -17.09 5.35
CA THR A 73 8.95 -15.73 5.68
C THR A 73 10.09 -14.76 5.34
N ILE A 74 9.71 -13.52 5.01
CA ILE A 74 10.66 -12.45 4.76
C ILE A 74 11.31 -12.08 6.10
N ASN A 75 12.65 -11.89 6.13
CA ASN A 75 13.30 -11.42 7.34
C ASN A 75 12.97 -9.93 7.57
N TYR A 76 13.20 -9.47 8.79
CA TYR A 76 12.83 -8.10 9.18
C TYR A 76 13.49 -7.04 8.32
N ASP A 77 14.77 -7.19 8.02
CA ASP A 77 15.52 -6.21 7.22
C ASP A 77 14.97 -6.09 5.81
N SER A 78 14.74 -7.21 5.15
CA SER A 78 14.16 -7.22 3.81
C SER A 78 12.74 -6.67 3.81
N GLY A 79 11.97 -7.00 4.84
CA GLY A 79 10.61 -6.48 5.01
C GLY A 79 10.61 -4.97 5.18
N LEU A 80 11.54 -4.44 5.96
CA LEU A 80 11.66 -3.00 6.18
C LEU A 80 12.05 -2.27 4.89
N GLN A 81 12.99 -2.81 4.12
CA GLN A 81 13.39 -2.24 2.83
C GLN A 81 12.22 -2.23 1.84
N ALA A 82 11.48 -3.33 1.75
CA ALA A 82 10.29 -3.41 0.90
C ALA A 82 9.24 -2.39 1.34
N SER A 83 9.02 -2.27 2.64
CA SER A 83 8.05 -1.32 3.21
C SER A 83 8.38 0.12 2.82
N HIS A 84 9.62 0.53 2.97
CA HIS A 84 10.06 1.87 2.58
C HIS A 84 9.94 2.11 1.08
N TYR A 85 10.35 1.13 0.29
CA TYR A 85 10.26 1.23 -1.17
C TYR A 85 8.81 1.43 -1.63
N VAL A 86 7.90 0.62 -1.09
CA VAL A 86 6.48 0.71 -1.45
C VAL A 86 5.89 2.05 -1.04
N LEU A 87 6.14 2.47 0.21
CA LEU A 87 5.59 3.73 0.71
C LEU A 87 6.07 4.91 -0.12
N GLU A 88 7.36 4.94 -0.46
CA GLU A 88 7.91 6.00 -1.29
C GLU A 88 7.26 6.03 -2.68
N LYS A 89 7.09 4.87 -3.31
CA LYS A 89 6.48 4.77 -4.63
C LYS A 89 5.02 5.19 -4.65
N ILE A 90 4.21 4.68 -3.73
CA ILE A 90 2.77 5.00 -3.71
C ILE A 90 2.52 6.44 -3.30
N SER A 91 3.36 7.02 -2.43
CA SER A 91 3.20 8.42 -2.00
C SER A 91 3.41 9.41 -3.15
N LYS A 92 4.12 8.99 -4.20
CA LYS A 92 4.38 9.81 -5.39
C LYS A 92 3.38 9.53 -6.51
N SER A 93 2.44 8.61 -6.32
CA SER A 93 1.45 8.28 -7.34
C SER A 93 0.49 9.44 -7.57
N ASP A 94 0.30 9.82 -8.83
CA ASP A 94 -0.66 10.87 -9.20
C ASP A 94 -2.08 10.48 -8.80
N LEU A 95 -2.43 9.20 -8.93
CA LEU A 95 -3.76 8.71 -8.54
C LEU A 95 -4.01 8.94 -7.05
N LEU A 96 -3.03 8.61 -6.21
CA LEU A 96 -3.16 8.81 -4.77
C LEU A 96 -3.14 10.29 -4.40
N MET A 97 -2.27 11.06 -5.04
CA MET A 97 -2.17 12.51 -4.80
C MET A 97 -3.43 13.27 -5.19
N SER A 98 -4.24 12.71 -6.09
CA SER A 98 -5.50 13.32 -6.50
C SER A 98 -6.63 13.17 -5.48
N ILE A 99 -6.45 12.32 -4.46
CA ILE A 99 -7.47 12.11 -3.42
C ILE A 99 -7.54 13.35 -2.54
N LYS A 100 -8.76 13.88 -2.39
CA LYS A 100 -8.99 15.04 -1.53
C LYS A 100 -9.04 14.64 -0.07
N ASN A 101 -8.42 15.45 0.78
CA ASN A 101 -8.48 15.31 2.23
C ASN A 101 -9.77 15.96 2.75
N VAL A 102 -10.85 15.22 2.72
CA VAL A 102 -12.16 15.73 3.17
C VAL A 102 -12.73 14.83 4.26
#